data_ccab6418d72bec65131dfefe4c0d334c
#
_entry.id   ccab6418d72bec65131dfefe4c0d334c
#
_cell.length_a   1.000
_cell.length_b   1.000
_cell.length_c   1.000
_cell.angle_alpha   90.00
_cell.angle_beta   90.00
_cell.angle_gamma   90.00
#
_symmetry.space_group_name_H-M   'P 1'
#
loop_
_entity.id
_entity.type
_entity.pdbx_description
1 polymer ?
#
loop_
_entity_poly.entity_id
_entity_poly.type
_entity_poly.pdbx_seq_one_letter_code
_entity_poly.pdbx_strand_id
1 'polypeptide(L)' 'MNLLEHYIKEIHSVKDITNKFTERCGYVPNEPLLEVDWTYDCDGLIERSKITFWKSNFEMVKNEGYFMA' A
#
# COMPACT_ATOMS: atom_id res chain seq x y z
N MET A 1 7.86 -6.01 -18.50
CA MET A 1 7.93 -4.78 -17.66
C MET A 1 8.72 -5.08 -16.42
N ASN A 2 9.70 -4.26 -16.10
CA ASN A 2 10.53 -4.46 -14.92
C ASN A 2 9.92 -3.74 -13.72
N LEU A 3 9.74 -4.46 -12.63
CA LEU A 3 9.33 -3.87 -11.36
C LEU A 3 10.56 -3.28 -10.68
N LEU A 4 10.39 -2.11 -10.08
CA LEU A 4 11.45 -1.43 -9.35
C LEU A 4 11.17 -1.45 -7.85
N GLU A 5 12.23 -1.51 -7.04
CA GLU A 5 12.11 -1.44 -5.60
C GLU A 5 11.82 0.00 -5.16
N HIS A 6 10.76 0.15 -4.37
CA HIS A 6 10.35 1.42 -3.80
C HIS A 6 10.56 1.36 -2.29
N TYR A 7 11.58 2.04 -1.78
CA TYR A 7 11.94 2.00 -0.36
C TYR A 7 11.12 2.98 0.45
N ILE A 8 10.45 2.48 1.49
CA ILE A 8 9.57 3.28 2.35
C ILE A 8 10.41 4.25 3.17
N LYS A 9 10.12 5.56 3.05
CA LYS A 9 10.77 6.61 3.84
C LYS A 9 9.92 7.03 5.01
N GLU A 10 8.61 7.23 4.79
CA GLU A 10 7.69 7.66 5.83
C GLU A 10 6.28 7.21 5.50
N ILE A 11 5.59 6.68 6.48
CA ILE A 11 4.16 6.34 6.37
C ILE A 11 3.38 7.49 7.03
N HIS A 12 2.59 8.21 6.24
CA HIS A 12 1.84 9.36 6.74
C HIS A 12 0.51 8.95 7.35
N SER A 13 -0.19 8.01 6.69
CA SER A 13 -1.45 7.49 7.22
C SER A 13 -1.78 6.13 6.62
N VAL A 14 -2.56 5.36 7.38
CA VAL A 14 -3.11 4.09 6.92
C VAL A 14 -4.60 4.13 7.21
N LYS A 15 -5.41 3.95 6.17
CA LYS A 15 -6.87 4.01 6.28
C LYS A 15 -7.49 2.69 5.84
N ASP A 16 -8.38 2.16 6.66
CA ASP A 16 -9.17 0.98 6.30
C ASP A 16 -10.30 1.40 5.38
N ILE A 17 -10.27 0.91 4.13
CA ILE A 17 -11.29 1.22 3.13
C ILE A 17 -12.12 -0.01 2.76
N THR A 18 -12.16 -1.02 3.65
CA THR A 18 -12.90 -2.26 3.40
C THR A 18 -14.37 -2.00 3.09
N ASN A 19 -15.01 -1.08 3.82
CA ASN A 19 -16.42 -0.76 3.58
C ASN A 19 -16.66 -0.18 2.20
N LYS A 20 -15.77 0.70 1.74
CA LYS A 20 -15.86 1.27 0.38
C LYS A 20 -15.70 0.19 -0.67
N PHE A 21 -14.79 -0.74 -0.45
CA PHE A 21 -14.59 -1.87 -1.34
C PHE A 21 -15.86 -2.74 -1.41
N THR A 22 -16.45 -3.05 -0.25
CA THR A 22 -17.68 -3.86 -0.17
C THR A 22 -18.84 -3.19 -0.90
N GLU A 23 -19.01 -1.88 -0.73
CA GLU A 23 -20.05 -1.12 -1.42
C GLU A 23 -19.87 -1.16 -2.94
N ARG A 24 -18.62 -1.08 -3.40
CA ARG A 24 -18.31 -1.05 -4.84
C ARG A 24 -18.39 -2.42 -5.49
N CYS A 25 -17.91 -3.46 -4.80
CA CYS A 25 -17.78 -4.81 -5.36
C CYS A 25 -18.91 -5.74 -4.97
N GLY A 26 -19.71 -5.41 -3.96
CA GLY A 26 -20.88 -6.19 -3.55
C GLY A 26 -20.57 -7.42 -2.71
N TYR A 27 -19.35 -7.57 -2.20
CA TYR A 27 -19.01 -8.67 -1.29
C TYR A 27 -17.99 -8.22 -0.25
N VAL A 28 -17.97 -8.95 0.88
CA VAL A 28 -17.01 -8.69 1.97
C VAL A 28 -15.73 -9.48 1.70
N PRO A 29 -14.57 -8.81 1.61
CA PRO A 29 -13.30 -9.53 1.38
C PRO A 29 -12.87 -10.32 2.63
N ASN A 30 -11.96 -11.28 2.43
CA ASN A 30 -11.45 -12.12 3.51
C ASN A 30 -10.52 -11.39 4.47
N GLU A 31 -9.98 -10.25 4.07
CA GLU A 31 -9.11 -9.44 4.91
C GLU A 31 -9.34 -7.96 4.63
N PRO A 32 -8.93 -7.09 5.57
CA PRO A 32 -9.07 -5.65 5.36
C PRO A 32 -8.31 -5.14 4.15
N LEU A 33 -8.90 -4.17 3.45
CA LEU A 33 -8.25 -3.43 2.38
C LEU A 33 -7.81 -2.08 2.96
N LEU A 34 -6.53 -1.75 2.79
CA LEU A 34 -5.92 -0.56 3.36
C LEU A 34 -5.46 0.40 2.28
N GLU A 35 -5.73 1.68 2.49
CA GLU A 35 -5.16 2.76 1.68
C GLU A 35 -4.02 3.38 2.48
N VAL A 36 -2.82 3.35 1.90
CA VAL A 36 -1.60 3.82 2.56
C VAL A 36 -1.11 5.07 1.86
N ASP A 37 -1.01 6.16 2.63
CA ASP A 37 -0.40 7.42 2.17
C ASP A 37 1.02 7.46 2.72
N TRP A 38 2.00 7.38 1.84
CA TRP A 38 3.39 7.31 2.23
C TRP A 38 4.32 7.99 1.23
N THR A 39 5.54 8.24 1.70
CA THR A 39 6.66 8.73 0.87
C THR A 39 7.66 7.61 0.70
N TYR A 40 8.12 7.41 -0.51
CA TYR A 40 9.07 6.35 -0.83
C TYR A 40 10.13 6.85 -1.80
N ASP A 41 11.25 6.12 -1.85
CA ASP A 41 12.39 6.39 -2.72
C ASP A 41 12.50 5.26 -3.74
N CYS A 42 12.42 5.61 -5.01
CA CYS A 42 12.62 4.69 -6.11
C CYS A 42 13.81 5.17 -6.92
N ASP A 43 14.95 4.49 -6.76
CA ASP A 43 16.18 4.77 -7.51
C ASP A 43 16.61 6.24 -7.38
N GLY A 44 16.53 6.80 -6.17
CA GLY A 44 16.89 8.17 -5.88
C GLY A 44 15.79 9.21 -6.08
N LEU A 45 14.64 8.79 -6.64
CA LEU A 45 13.50 9.66 -6.83
C LEU A 45 12.53 9.53 -5.65
N ILE A 46 12.34 10.62 -4.93
CA ILE A 46 11.42 10.66 -3.78
C ILE A 46 10.02 11.03 -4.25
N GLU A 47 9.05 10.18 -3.96
CA GLU A 47 7.66 10.41 -4.33
C GLU A 47 6.73 10.15 -3.15
N ARG A 48 5.58 10.81 -3.16
CA ARG A 48 4.50 10.58 -2.21
C ARG A 48 3.24 10.21 -2.97
N SER A 49 2.59 9.11 -2.58
CA SER A 49 1.34 8.70 -3.20
C SER A 49 0.52 7.85 -2.22
N LYS A 50 -0.73 7.59 -2.63
CA LYS A 50 -1.62 6.68 -1.91
C LYS A 50 -1.70 5.39 -2.72
N ILE A 51 -1.42 4.28 -2.07
CA ILE A 51 -1.46 2.96 -2.69
C ILE A 51 -2.34 2.05 -1.83
N THR A 52 -3.13 1.20 -2.49
CA THR A 52 -4.05 0.29 -1.83
C THR A 52 -3.42 -1.09 -1.70
N PHE A 53 -3.48 -1.66 -0.50
CA PHE A 53 -2.95 -2.99 -0.21
C PHE A 53 -3.95 -3.81 0.59
N TRP A 54 -3.94 -5.12 0.38
CA TRP A 54 -4.51 -6.05 1.34
C TRP A 54 -3.65 -6.02 2.60
N LYS A 55 -4.27 -6.16 3.76
CA LYS A 55 -3.58 -6.05 5.05
C LYS A 55 -2.34 -6.93 5.14
N SER A 56 -2.43 -8.19 4.71
CA SER A 56 -1.29 -9.12 4.74
C SER A 56 -0.13 -8.64 3.86
N ASN A 57 -0.43 -8.11 2.68
CA ASN A 57 0.58 -7.56 1.78
C ASN A 57 1.23 -6.32 2.38
N PHE A 58 0.44 -5.45 2.99
CA PHE A 58 0.97 -4.25 3.63
C PHE A 58 1.91 -4.59 4.79
N GLU A 59 1.53 -5.56 5.62
CA GLU A 59 2.38 -6.00 6.74
C GLU A 59 3.72 -6.56 6.25
N MET A 60 3.69 -7.35 5.17
CA MET A 60 4.90 -7.89 4.57
C MET A 60 5.80 -6.79 4.02
N VAL A 61 5.23 -5.84 3.29
CA VAL A 61 5.96 -4.69 2.73
C VAL A 61 6.56 -3.84 3.85
N LYS A 62 5.80 -3.58 4.90
CA LYS A 62 6.28 -2.80 6.04
C LYS A 62 7.46 -3.47 6.74
N ASN A 63 7.40 -4.79 6.90
CA ASN A 63 8.49 -5.56 7.50
C ASN A 63 9.74 -5.59 6.63
N GLU A 64 9.58 -5.68 5.32
CA GLU A 64 10.69 -5.67 4.37
C GLU A 64 11.26 -4.28 4.16
N GLY A 65 10.47 -3.23 4.35
CA GLY A 65 10.88 -1.85 4.17
C GLY A 65 10.83 -1.35 2.74
N TYR A 66 10.35 -2.15 1.80
CA TYR A 66 10.20 -1.76 0.39
C TYR A 66 9.06 -2.53 -0.26
N PHE A 67 8.59 -2.02 -1.40
CA PHE A 67 7.63 -2.72 -2.25
C PHE A 67 8.04 -2.62 -3.72
N MET A 68 7.55 -3.58 -4.52
CA MET A 68 7.84 -3.63 -5.96
C MET A 68 6.69 -3.01 -6.76
N ALA A 69 7.03 -2.13 -7.67
CA ALA A 69 6.02 -1.49 -8.53
C ALA A 69 6.59 -1.09 -9.89
#